data_0a9b59bb079e1c144b1bf55930138276
#
_entry.id   0a9b59bb079e1c144b1bf55930138276
#
_cell.length_a   1.000
_cell.length_b   1.000
_cell.length_c   1.000
_cell.angle_alpha   90.00
_cell.angle_beta   90.00
_cell.angle_gamma   90.00
#
_symmetry.space_group_name_H-M   'P 1'
#
loop_
_entity.id
_entity.type
_entity.pdbx_description
1 polymer ?
#
loop_
_entity_poly.entity_id
_entity_poly.type
_entity_poly.pdbx_seq_one_letter_code
_entity_poly.pdbx_strand_id
1 'polypeptide(L)'
;MNEPAARPALLATLTAAPHRTMFFCGMANLVLASLWWAMHLLARYSGAPLFALDLRVAPIWSHSFLMLFTVFPTFILGFLFTTFPRWMNGPLVPRGAYASSAALLVAATIGWIAGAHTGLPLQAIACALAGLGLLVGLVALLRVLVDAQQLVSHAVVASTALCVGVVSIAGFGYGLLAANDFALHFAVRAALWGFLLPIFFAVCHRMVPFFSQGPLVGYVAWRPLWVLIAVVTLSYARLLLGTAGAFTLLVPVDAALFLLTAACAVRWTSVKARGIPLLWTLYAGFAWLPVAMALQTARDAGFALTGEWALGRAPIHALGMGFFGGMLVAMVTRVTMGHSGRPLAMDRATLACFAGAQLAAASRVLSEIVTAPIAIKYLLLGSMALWLLAFVTWTSRNGGIYLAPRADGRPG
;
A
#
# COMPACT_ATOMS: atom_id res chain seq x y z
N MET A 1 19.84 13.62 -43.42
CA MET A 1 20.13 13.88 -41.99
C MET A 1 18.77 13.95 -41.29
N ASN A 2 18.38 12.92 -40.54
CA ASN A 2 17.15 12.98 -39.74
C ASN A 2 17.40 13.94 -38.55
N GLU A 3 16.69 15.06 -38.49
CA GLU A 3 16.65 15.88 -37.28
C GLU A 3 16.30 15.01 -36.08
N PRO A 4 17.04 15.13 -34.97
CA PRO A 4 16.67 14.40 -33.74
C PRO A 4 15.30 14.90 -33.30
N ALA A 5 14.31 13.98 -33.28
CA ALA A 5 12.96 14.29 -32.85
C ALA A 5 13.01 15.02 -31.51
N ALA A 6 12.38 16.20 -31.43
CA ALA A 6 12.36 17.05 -30.23
C ALA A 6 11.92 16.21 -29.02
N ARG A 7 12.68 16.27 -27.92
CA ARG A 7 12.32 15.54 -26.70
C ARG A 7 10.96 16.01 -26.23
N PRO A 8 9.99 15.11 -26.00
CA PRO A 8 8.68 15.52 -25.49
C PRO A 8 8.82 16.28 -24.17
N ALA A 9 7.97 17.29 -23.96
CA ALA A 9 7.96 18.03 -22.70
C ALA A 9 7.84 17.08 -21.50
N LEU A 10 8.54 17.37 -20.41
CA LEU A 10 8.61 16.53 -19.20
C LEU A 10 7.22 16.08 -18.72
N LEU A 11 6.26 17.02 -18.69
CA LEU A 11 4.87 16.75 -18.28
C LEU A 11 4.17 15.79 -19.27
N ALA A 12 4.43 15.90 -20.56
CA ALA A 12 3.88 15.00 -21.56
C ALA A 12 4.40 13.57 -21.36
N THR A 13 5.69 13.42 -21.05
CA THR A 13 6.31 12.12 -20.73
C THR A 13 5.74 11.51 -19.45
N LEU A 14 5.65 12.30 -18.38
CA LEU A 14 5.12 11.85 -17.09
C LEU A 14 3.66 11.40 -17.22
N THR A 15 2.85 12.10 -18.00
CA THR A 15 1.43 11.81 -18.17
C THR A 15 1.11 10.94 -19.41
N ALA A 16 2.11 10.30 -20.00
CA ALA A 16 1.91 9.41 -21.16
C ALA A 16 1.19 8.11 -20.80
N ALA A 17 1.32 7.62 -19.55
CA ALA A 17 0.67 6.41 -19.10
C ALA A 17 0.29 6.50 -17.59
N PRO A 18 -0.79 5.81 -17.14
CA PRO A 18 -1.27 5.90 -15.76
C PRO A 18 -0.20 5.55 -14.72
N HIS A 19 0.54 4.46 -14.91
CA HIS A 19 1.58 4.03 -13.96
C HIS A 19 2.70 5.06 -13.80
N ARG A 20 3.04 5.83 -14.84
CA ARG A 20 4.06 6.87 -14.76
C ARG A 20 3.64 7.98 -13.78
N THR A 21 2.47 8.58 -14.05
CA THR A 21 1.92 9.65 -13.21
C THR A 21 1.72 9.18 -11.78
N MET A 22 1.00 8.09 -11.61
CA MET A 22 0.57 7.63 -10.30
C MET A 22 1.74 7.12 -9.44
N PHE A 23 2.68 6.35 -10.02
CA PHE A 23 3.81 5.85 -9.24
C PHE A 23 4.80 6.97 -8.88
N PHE A 24 5.03 7.94 -9.79
CA PHE A 24 5.84 9.10 -9.46
C PHE A 24 5.23 9.91 -8.32
N CYS A 25 3.93 10.21 -8.40
CA CYS A 25 3.21 10.90 -7.32
C CYS A 25 3.14 10.07 -6.04
N GLY A 26 2.98 8.74 -6.16
CA GLY A 26 3.02 7.82 -5.01
C GLY A 26 4.37 7.82 -4.29
N MET A 27 5.47 7.88 -5.05
CA MET A 27 6.82 8.02 -4.50
C MET A 27 6.98 9.37 -3.75
N ALA A 28 6.46 10.45 -4.31
CA ALA A 28 6.48 11.76 -3.64
C ALA A 28 5.67 11.72 -2.34
N ASN A 29 4.43 11.19 -2.36
CA ASN A 29 3.60 11.03 -1.17
C ASN A 29 4.29 10.17 -0.10
N LEU A 30 4.91 9.07 -0.50
CA LEU A 30 5.62 8.16 0.41
C LEU A 30 6.80 8.84 1.09
N VAL A 31 7.63 9.58 0.34
CA VAL A 31 8.78 10.31 0.90
C VAL A 31 8.29 11.41 1.84
N LEU A 32 7.33 12.23 1.43
CA LEU A 32 6.77 13.31 2.27
C LEU A 32 6.18 12.78 3.57
N ALA A 33 5.34 11.76 3.49
CA ALA A 33 4.71 11.14 4.66
C ALA A 33 5.75 10.50 5.60
N SER A 34 6.77 9.84 5.04
CA SER A 34 7.84 9.20 5.81
C SER A 34 8.74 10.24 6.51
N LEU A 35 9.08 11.32 5.83
CA LEU A 35 9.87 12.42 6.41
C LEU A 35 9.08 13.10 7.54
N TRP A 36 7.80 13.39 7.33
CA TRP A 36 6.95 13.96 8.38
C TRP A 36 6.89 13.04 9.61
N TRP A 37 6.69 11.73 9.41
CA TRP A 37 6.66 10.76 10.51
C TRP A 37 8.01 10.63 11.22
N ALA A 38 9.11 10.68 10.47
CA ALA A 38 10.45 10.68 11.04
C ALA A 38 10.72 11.90 11.92
N MET A 39 10.30 13.09 11.49
CA MET A 39 10.40 14.30 12.31
C MET A 39 9.62 14.15 13.62
N HIS A 40 8.40 13.56 13.58
CA HIS A 40 7.62 13.29 14.77
C HIS A 40 8.35 12.32 15.74
N LEU A 41 8.91 11.24 15.23
CA LEU A 41 9.66 10.28 16.08
C LEU A 41 10.94 10.90 16.65
N LEU A 42 11.65 11.70 15.88
CA LEU A 42 12.81 12.45 16.35
C LEU A 42 12.41 13.44 17.45
N ALA A 43 11.34 14.22 17.27
CA ALA A 43 10.80 15.12 18.29
C ALA A 43 10.53 14.37 19.60
N ARG A 44 9.87 13.21 19.49
CA ARG A 44 9.48 12.40 20.65
C ARG A 44 10.65 11.82 21.44
N TYR A 45 11.73 11.40 20.74
CA TYR A 45 12.82 10.61 21.35
C TYR A 45 14.14 11.34 21.51
N SER A 46 14.38 12.46 20.80
CA SER A 46 15.63 13.23 20.93
C SER A 46 15.59 14.29 22.03
N GLY A 47 14.39 14.77 22.40
CA GLY A 47 14.23 15.93 23.28
C GLY A 47 14.72 17.25 22.67
N ALA A 48 15.13 17.25 21.40
CA ALA A 48 15.66 18.44 20.74
C ALA A 48 14.52 19.41 20.34
N PRO A 49 14.55 20.69 20.76
CA PRO A 49 13.50 21.67 20.45
C PRO A 49 13.28 21.88 18.94
N LEU A 50 14.31 21.67 18.13
CA LEU A 50 14.26 21.79 16.66
C LEU A 50 13.20 20.88 16.01
N PHE A 51 12.90 19.75 16.65
CA PHE A 51 11.92 18.78 16.15
C PHE A 51 10.57 18.87 16.88
N ALA A 52 10.39 19.84 17.79
CA ALA A 52 9.12 20.02 18.49
C ALA A 52 8.01 20.36 17.47
N LEU A 53 6.98 19.51 17.43
CA LEU A 53 5.82 19.69 16.57
C LEU A 53 4.61 20.04 17.44
N ASP A 54 4.04 21.22 17.22
CA ASP A 54 2.74 21.58 17.78
C ASP A 54 1.64 20.99 16.89
N LEU A 55 1.17 19.80 17.24
CA LEU A 55 0.20 19.06 16.45
C LEU A 55 -1.21 19.23 17.02
N ARG A 56 -2.13 19.69 16.19
CA ARG A 56 -3.55 19.88 16.54
C ARG A 56 -4.35 18.58 16.56
N VAL A 57 -3.86 17.57 15.88
CA VAL A 57 -4.47 16.23 15.80
C VAL A 57 -3.46 15.20 16.28
N ALA A 58 -3.91 14.21 17.04
CA ALA A 58 -3.03 13.15 17.53
C ALA A 58 -2.20 12.52 16.39
N PRO A 59 -0.87 12.36 16.57
CA PRO A 59 0.04 11.91 15.51
C PRO A 59 -0.37 10.59 14.86
N ILE A 60 -1.03 9.72 15.61
CA ILE A 60 -1.50 8.43 15.10
C ILE A 60 -2.53 8.60 13.98
N TRP A 61 -3.44 9.56 14.10
CA TRP A 61 -4.42 9.84 13.05
C TRP A 61 -3.76 10.42 11.81
N SER A 62 -2.77 11.30 12.00
CA SER A 62 -1.99 11.85 10.89
C SER A 62 -1.21 10.78 10.15
N HIS A 63 -0.53 9.89 10.87
CA HIS A 63 0.16 8.75 10.28
C HIS A 63 -0.81 7.83 9.53
N SER A 64 -1.96 7.52 10.14
CA SER A 64 -2.98 6.70 9.51
C SER A 64 -3.54 7.34 8.24
N PHE A 65 -3.87 8.64 8.27
CA PHE A 65 -4.35 9.36 7.10
C PHE A 65 -3.35 9.29 5.94
N LEU A 66 -2.10 9.66 6.19
CA LEU A 66 -1.06 9.72 5.16
C LEU A 66 -0.82 8.34 4.52
N MET A 67 -0.74 7.27 5.33
CA MET A 67 -0.48 5.93 4.79
C MET A 67 -1.70 5.34 4.09
N LEU A 68 -2.87 5.37 4.74
CA LEU A 68 -4.05 4.64 4.28
C LEU A 68 -4.83 5.35 3.17
N PHE A 69 -4.78 6.69 3.10
CA PHE A 69 -5.62 7.46 2.19
C PHE A 69 -4.84 8.25 1.13
N THR A 70 -3.50 8.35 1.25
CA THR A 70 -2.70 9.03 0.23
C THR A 70 -1.61 8.13 -0.35
N VAL A 71 -0.73 7.54 0.46
CA VAL A 71 0.40 6.75 -0.03
C VAL A 71 -0.06 5.49 -0.76
N PHE A 72 -0.64 4.52 -0.05
CA PHE A 72 -1.04 3.26 -0.68
C PHE A 72 -2.06 3.41 -1.81
N PRO A 73 -3.11 4.25 -1.67
CA PRO A 73 -4.07 4.45 -2.75
C PRO A 73 -3.47 4.97 -4.04
N THR A 74 -2.47 5.86 -3.98
CA THR A 74 -1.81 6.38 -5.18
C THR A 74 -1.14 5.26 -5.98
N PHE A 75 -0.44 4.35 -5.30
CA PHE A 75 0.18 3.19 -5.97
C PHE A 75 -0.85 2.17 -6.45
N ILE A 76 -1.89 1.89 -5.64
CA ILE A 76 -2.99 0.99 -6.02
C ILE A 76 -3.66 1.47 -7.31
N LEU A 77 -4.07 2.75 -7.36
CA LEU A 77 -4.71 3.31 -8.54
C LEU A 77 -3.79 3.29 -9.76
N GLY A 78 -2.51 3.57 -9.59
CA GLY A 78 -1.52 3.46 -10.67
C GLY A 78 -1.44 2.06 -11.25
N PHE A 79 -1.46 1.03 -10.40
CA PHE A 79 -1.50 -0.35 -10.82
C PHE A 79 -2.83 -0.70 -11.50
N LEU A 80 -3.96 -0.38 -10.88
CA LEU A 80 -5.29 -0.72 -11.40
C LEU A 80 -5.62 -0.01 -12.72
N PHE A 81 -5.31 1.27 -12.86
CA PHE A 81 -5.50 2.01 -14.12
C PHE A 81 -4.69 1.42 -15.29
N THR A 82 -3.56 0.79 -14.98
CA THR A 82 -2.72 0.15 -15.99
C THR A 82 -3.19 -1.26 -16.33
N THR A 83 -3.77 -1.98 -15.37
CA THR A 83 -4.05 -3.43 -15.52
C THR A 83 -5.51 -3.76 -15.76
N PHE A 84 -6.48 -2.99 -15.26
CA PHE A 84 -7.92 -3.24 -15.46
C PHE A 84 -8.31 -3.32 -16.94
N PRO A 85 -7.91 -2.35 -17.82
CA PRO A 85 -8.23 -2.44 -19.22
C PRO A 85 -7.75 -3.74 -19.86
N ARG A 86 -6.55 -4.17 -19.48
CA ARG A 86 -5.94 -5.41 -20.00
C ARG A 86 -6.58 -6.69 -19.42
N TRP A 87 -7.01 -6.67 -18.17
CA TRP A 87 -7.64 -7.85 -17.55
C TRP A 87 -9.00 -8.16 -18.14
N MET A 88 -9.73 -7.13 -18.59
CA MET A 88 -11.11 -7.24 -19.00
C MET A 88 -11.32 -6.94 -20.50
N ASN A 89 -10.23 -6.69 -21.24
CA ASN A 89 -10.30 -6.21 -22.63
C ASN A 89 -11.25 -5.01 -22.77
N GLY A 90 -11.08 -4.05 -21.85
CA GLY A 90 -11.89 -2.86 -21.73
C GLY A 90 -11.20 -1.59 -22.21
N PRO A 91 -11.90 -0.45 -22.21
CA PRO A 91 -11.34 0.84 -22.66
C PRO A 91 -10.20 1.31 -21.74
N LEU A 92 -9.26 2.05 -22.32
CA LEU A 92 -8.17 2.65 -21.55
C LEU A 92 -8.70 3.76 -20.62
N VAL A 93 -8.08 3.88 -19.44
CA VAL A 93 -8.41 4.96 -18.51
C VAL A 93 -7.96 6.31 -19.08
N PRO A 94 -8.85 7.30 -19.18
CA PRO A 94 -8.52 8.62 -19.75
C PRO A 94 -7.43 9.34 -18.97
N ARG A 95 -6.55 10.07 -19.67
CA ARG A 95 -5.46 10.86 -19.06
C ARG A 95 -5.94 11.81 -17.99
N GLY A 96 -7.07 12.51 -18.22
CA GLY A 96 -7.66 13.42 -17.23
C GLY A 96 -7.98 12.73 -15.92
N ALA A 97 -8.47 11.49 -15.93
CA ALA A 97 -8.87 10.76 -14.73
C ALA A 97 -7.65 10.41 -13.85
N TYR A 98 -6.59 9.81 -14.42
CA TYR A 98 -5.43 9.47 -13.58
C TYR A 98 -4.59 10.67 -13.20
N ALA A 99 -4.52 11.70 -14.04
CA ALA A 99 -3.78 12.92 -13.72
C ALA A 99 -4.47 13.73 -12.60
N SER A 100 -5.80 13.89 -12.67
CA SER A 100 -6.55 14.59 -11.61
C SER A 100 -6.56 13.81 -10.30
N SER A 101 -6.75 12.48 -10.34
CA SER A 101 -6.64 11.63 -9.14
C SER A 101 -5.27 11.77 -8.48
N ALA A 102 -4.18 11.71 -9.25
CA ALA A 102 -2.82 11.88 -8.72
C ALA A 102 -2.61 13.26 -8.09
N ALA A 103 -3.02 14.32 -8.79
CA ALA A 103 -2.89 15.70 -8.30
C ALA A 103 -3.67 15.93 -6.98
N LEU A 104 -4.90 15.40 -6.90
CA LEU A 104 -5.73 15.47 -5.70
C LEU A 104 -5.09 14.74 -4.51
N LEU A 105 -4.53 13.53 -4.73
CA LEU A 105 -3.87 12.76 -3.66
C LEU A 105 -2.56 13.41 -3.20
N VAL A 106 -1.80 14.04 -4.10
CA VAL A 106 -0.60 14.83 -3.71
C VAL A 106 -1.01 16.07 -2.95
N ALA A 107 -2.00 16.83 -3.44
CA ALA A 107 -2.52 18.00 -2.74
C ALA A 107 -3.06 17.64 -1.35
N ALA A 108 -3.73 16.49 -1.20
CA ALA A 108 -4.18 15.98 0.09
C ALA A 108 -3.00 15.69 1.04
N THR A 109 -1.91 15.09 0.55
CA THR A 109 -0.70 14.85 1.37
C THR A 109 -0.10 16.17 1.86
N ILE A 110 0.11 17.11 0.97
CA ILE A 110 0.69 18.41 1.30
C ILE A 110 -0.24 19.20 2.24
N GLY A 111 -1.53 19.24 1.92
CA GLY A 111 -2.55 19.90 2.72
C GLY A 111 -2.68 19.31 4.12
N TRP A 112 -2.57 17.99 4.26
CA TRP A 112 -2.58 17.35 5.57
C TRP A 112 -1.35 17.70 6.40
N ILE A 113 -0.15 17.62 5.82
CA ILE A 113 1.09 17.96 6.51
C ILE A 113 1.09 19.42 6.95
N ALA A 114 0.69 20.35 6.08
CA ALA A 114 0.53 21.75 6.44
C ALA A 114 -0.55 21.96 7.50
N GLY A 115 -1.71 21.30 7.36
CA GLY A 115 -2.82 21.37 8.29
C GLY A 115 -2.51 20.79 9.67
N ALA A 116 -1.58 19.86 9.78
CA ALA A 116 -1.14 19.34 11.06
C ALA A 116 -0.56 20.45 11.97
N HIS A 117 -0.01 21.52 11.38
CA HIS A 117 0.57 22.64 12.10
C HIS A 117 -0.33 23.90 12.12
N THR A 118 -1.22 24.05 11.12
CA THR A 118 -2.05 25.26 10.97
C THR A 118 -3.48 25.09 11.50
N GLY A 119 -3.99 23.86 11.50
CA GLY A 119 -5.29 23.57 12.11
C GLY A 119 -6.24 22.71 11.27
N LEU A 120 -7.33 22.35 11.93
CA LEU A 120 -8.36 21.41 11.48
C LEU A 120 -9.00 21.73 10.11
N PRO A 121 -9.27 23.02 9.73
CA PRO A 121 -9.89 23.30 8.43
C PRO A 121 -9.08 22.78 7.24
N LEU A 122 -7.76 22.93 7.27
CA LEU A 122 -6.90 22.47 6.18
C LEU A 122 -6.80 20.93 6.14
N GLN A 123 -6.83 20.28 7.31
CA GLN A 123 -6.90 18.81 7.39
C GLN A 123 -8.23 18.26 6.85
N ALA A 124 -9.36 18.95 7.13
CA ALA A 124 -10.65 18.59 6.57
C ALA A 124 -10.69 18.74 5.03
N ILE A 125 -10.09 19.82 4.51
CA ILE A 125 -9.89 19.99 3.05
C ILE A 125 -9.02 18.87 2.49
N ALA A 126 -7.96 18.47 3.18
CA ALA A 126 -7.10 17.36 2.75
C ALA A 126 -7.88 16.02 2.71
N CYS A 127 -8.77 15.75 3.68
CA CYS A 127 -9.69 14.60 3.62
C CYS A 127 -10.59 14.65 2.38
N ALA A 128 -11.19 15.82 2.10
CA ALA A 128 -12.05 15.99 0.94
C ALA A 128 -11.29 15.78 -0.38
N LEU A 129 -10.06 16.31 -0.49
CA LEU A 129 -9.20 16.12 -1.66
C LEU A 129 -8.82 14.65 -1.85
N ALA A 130 -8.44 13.93 -0.78
CA ALA A 130 -8.14 12.50 -0.86
C ALA A 130 -9.38 11.69 -1.25
N GLY A 131 -10.53 11.99 -0.66
CA GLY A 131 -11.81 11.36 -1.00
C GLY A 131 -12.20 11.59 -2.45
N LEU A 132 -12.05 12.81 -2.96
CA LEU A 132 -12.30 13.13 -4.36
C LEU A 132 -11.31 12.43 -5.29
N GLY A 133 -10.02 12.34 -4.93
CA GLY A 133 -9.02 11.60 -5.68
C GLY A 133 -9.35 10.12 -5.81
N LEU A 134 -9.79 9.48 -4.71
CA LEU A 134 -10.27 8.10 -4.72
C LEU A 134 -11.57 7.94 -5.53
N LEU A 135 -12.52 8.88 -5.42
CA LEU A 135 -13.79 8.83 -6.14
C LEU A 135 -13.57 8.96 -7.66
N VAL A 136 -12.72 9.87 -8.09
CA VAL A 136 -12.32 9.97 -9.52
C VAL A 136 -11.72 8.65 -10.00
N GLY A 137 -10.86 8.05 -9.19
CA GLY A 137 -10.27 6.73 -9.49
C GLY A 137 -11.33 5.63 -9.59
N LEU A 138 -12.23 5.56 -8.64
CA LEU A 138 -13.34 4.60 -8.62
C LEU A 138 -14.22 4.75 -9.85
N VAL A 139 -14.69 5.97 -10.15
CA VAL A 139 -15.56 6.23 -11.30
C VAL A 139 -14.87 5.83 -12.62
N ALA A 140 -13.58 6.12 -12.76
CA ALA A 140 -12.83 5.72 -13.95
C ALA A 140 -12.75 4.19 -14.09
N LEU A 141 -12.51 3.45 -13.00
CA LEU A 141 -12.45 1.98 -13.02
C LEU A 141 -13.83 1.33 -13.18
N LEU A 142 -14.90 1.93 -12.62
CA LEU A 142 -16.26 1.46 -12.83
C LEU A 142 -16.68 1.60 -14.31
N ARG A 143 -16.28 2.67 -14.99
CA ARG A 143 -16.50 2.81 -16.46
C ARG A 143 -15.79 1.68 -17.21
N VAL A 144 -14.52 1.40 -16.90
CA VAL A 144 -13.83 0.26 -17.51
C VAL A 144 -14.55 -1.06 -17.22
N LEU A 145 -15.10 -1.24 -16.02
CA LEU A 145 -15.83 -2.45 -15.62
C LEU A 145 -17.16 -2.61 -16.40
N VAL A 146 -17.90 -1.52 -16.60
CA VAL A 146 -19.18 -1.53 -17.31
C VAL A 146 -18.97 -1.75 -18.81
N ASP A 147 -17.96 -1.13 -19.39
CA ASP A 147 -17.67 -1.22 -20.84
C ASP A 147 -16.77 -2.42 -21.18
N ALA A 148 -16.47 -3.29 -20.22
CA ALA A 148 -15.57 -4.43 -20.39
C ALA A 148 -16.23 -5.55 -21.21
N GLN A 149 -15.43 -6.20 -22.08
CA GLN A 149 -15.90 -7.35 -22.87
C GLN A 149 -15.98 -8.64 -22.03
N GLN A 150 -15.26 -8.70 -20.90
CA GLN A 150 -15.28 -9.84 -19.97
C GLN A 150 -15.18 -9.36 -18.54
N LEU A 151 -15.98 -9.94 -17.66
CA LEU A 151 -15.96 -9.63 -16.23
C LEU A 151 -14.95 -10.53 -15.51
N VAL A 152 -14.06 -9.91 -14.73
CA VAL A 152 -13.05 -10.61 -13.94
C VAL A 152 -13.31 -10.37 -12.46
N SER A 153 -13.47 -11.43 -11.66
CA SER A 153 -13.76 -11.36 -10.23
C SER A 153 -12.78 -10.48 -9.44
N HIS A 154 -11.50 -10.47 -9.82
CA HIS A 154 -10.49 -9.59 -9.20
C HIS A 154 -10.79 -8.11 -9.40
N ALA A 155 -11.35 -7.73 -10.56
CA ALA A 155 -11.76 -6.36 -10.84
C ALA A 155 -12.99 -5.97 -10.03
N VAL A 156 -13.96 -6.88 -9.89
CA VAL A 156 -15.14 -6.67 -9.03
C VAL A 156 -14.71 -6.45 -7.58
N VAL A 157 -13.87 -7.33 -7.04
CA VAL A 157 -13.32 -7.20 -5.67
C VAL A 157 -12.61 -5.86 -5.49
N ALA A 158 -11.75 -5.46 -6.43
CA ALA A 158 -11.02 -4.21 -6.31
C ALA A 158 -11.95 -2.98 -6.39
N SER A 159 -12.98 -3.01 -7.24
CA SER A 159 -13.97 -1.92 -7.32
C SER A 159 -14.82 -1.82 -6.05
N THR A 160 -15.29 -2.95 -5.51
CA THR A 160 -16.03 -2.98 -4.24
C THR A 160 -15.16 -2.45 -3.08
N ALA A 161 -13.91 -2.88 -3.01
CA ALA A 161 -12.99 -2.40 -2.00
C ALA A 161 -12.67 -0.90 -2.13
N LEU A 162 -12.57 -0.36 -3.34
CA LEU A 162 -12.46 1.09 -3.57
C LEU A 162 -13.69 1.86 -3.09
N CYS A 163 -14.91 1.32 -3.25
CA CYS A 163 -16.11 1.91 -2.66
C CYS A 163 -15.98 2.02 -1.14
N VAL A 164 -15.51 0.94 -0.48
CA VAL A 164 -15.25 0.97 0.96
C VAL A 164 -14.17 2.00 1.30
N GLY A 165 -13.14 2.15 0.48
CA GLY A 165 -12.11 3.19 0.63
C GLY A 165 -12.69 4.61 0.61
N VAL A 166 -13.61 4.90 -0.32
CA VAL A 166 -14.30 6.21 -0.39
C VAL A 166 -15.17 6.45 0.86
N VAL A 167 -15.93 5.44 1.30
CA VAL A 167 -16.72 5.53 2.55
C VAL A 167 -15.82 5.71 3.76
N SER A 168 -14.70 5.01 3.79
CA SER A 168 -13.72 5.07 4.88
C SER A 168 -13.12 6.47 5.05
N ILE A 169 -12.69 7.13 3.96
CA ILE A 169 -12.14 8.49 4.05
C ILE A 169 -13.22 9.52 4.42
N ALA A 170 -14.46 9.35 3.96
CA ALA A 170 -15.57 10.18 4.37
C ALA A 170 -15.84 10.04 5.88
N GLY A 171 -15.83 8.80 6.40
CA GLY A 171 -15.95 8.51 7.83
C GLY A 171 -14.78 9.09 8.65
N PHE A 172 -13.57 9.08 8.09
CA PHE A 172 -12.40 9.70 8.73
C PHE A 172 -12.55 11.22 8.84
N GLY A 173 -12.96 11.89 7.75
CA GLY A 173 -13.22 13.32 7.74
C GLY A 173 -14.33 13.73 8.70
N TYR A 174 -15.43 12.96 8.75
CA TYR A 174 -16.49 13.15 9.74
C TYR A 174 -15.98 12.98 11.18
N GLY A 175 -15.26 11.89 11.45
CA GLY A 175 -14.69 11.64 12.79
C GLY A 175 -13.76 12.75 13.26
N LEU A 176 -12.99 13.32 12.34
CA LEU A 176 -12.10 14.44 12.60
C LEU A 176 -12.89 15.72 12.96
N LEU A 177 -13.90 16.08 12.16
CA LEU A 177 -14.69 17.30 12.33
C LEU A 177 -15.62 17.23 13.55
N ALA A 178 -16.20 16.06 13.80
CA ALA A 178 -17.12 15.83 14.92
C ALA A 178 -16.43 15.40 16.22
N ALA A 179 -15.09 15.30 16.24
CA ALA A 179 -14.31 14.73 17.33
C ALA A 179 -14.85 13.35 17.77
N ASN A 180 -15.21 12.51 16.80
CA ASN A 180 -15.82 11.21 17.03
C ASN A 180 -14.81 10.08 16.87
N ASP A 181 -14.31 9.57 17.98
CA ASP A 181 -13.30 8.50 18.02
C ASP A 181 -13.80 7.19 17.40
N PHE A 182 -15.08 6.86 17.56
CA PHE A 182 -15.66 5.66 16.92
C PHE A 182 -15.54 5.75 15.39
N ALA A 183 -15.89 6.91 14.81
CA ALA A 183 -15.81 7.12 13.38
C ALA A 183 -14.35 7.06 12.86
N LEU A 184 -13.38 7.61 13.60
CA LEU A 184 -11.97 7.53 13.27
C LEU A 184 -11.46 6.08 13.31
N HIS A 185 -11.79 5.32 14.36
CA HIS A 185 -11.42 3.92 14.47
C HIS A 185 -12.09 3.06 13.41
N PHE A 186 -13.38 3.28 13.12
CA PHE A 186 -14.08 2.61 12.03
C PHE A 186 -13.40 2.88 10.69
N ALA A 187 -13.08 4.15 10.40
CA ALA A 187 -12.45 4.55 9.15
C ALA A 187 -11.10 3.85 8.94
N VAL A 188 -10.26 3.78 9.97
CA VAL A 188 -8.96 3.08 9.90
C VAL A 188 -9.15 1.57 9.72
N ARG A 189 -10.10 0.95 10.43
CA ARG A 189 -10.43 -0.47 10.24
C ARG A 189 -10.96 -0.74 8.84
N ALA A 190 -11.88 0.09 8.35
CA ALA A 190 -12.44 -0.03 7.01
C ALA A 190 -11.37 0.15 5.92
N ALA A 191 -10.44 1.10 6.11
CA ALA A 191 -9.31 1.27 5.21
C ALA A 191 -8.40 0.05 5.17
N LEU A 192 -8.08 -0.55 6.32
CA LEU A 192 -7.19 -1.72 6.37
C LEU A 192 -7.87 -2.99 5.86
N TRP A 193 -9.03 -3.32 6.42
CA TRP A 193 -9.68 -4.63 6.22
C TRP A 193 -10.70 -4.63 5.09
N GLY A 194 -11.33 -3.51 4.79
CA GLY A 194 -12.34 -3.40 3.74
C GLY A 194 -11.83 -2.84 2.41
N PHE A 195 -10.71 -2.10 2.44
CA PHE A 195 -10.17 -1.45 1.25
C PHE A 195 -8.80 -2.04 0.85
N LEU A 196 -7.76 -1.82 1.67
CA LEU A 196 -6.38 -2.16 1.27
C LEU A 196 -6.16 -3.66 1.16
N LEU A 197 -6.49 -4.44 2.20
CA LEU A 197 -6.24 -5.88 2.19
C LEU A 197 -6.95 -6.61 1.04
N PRO A 198 -8.25 -6.38 0.76
CA PRO A 198 -8.92 -6.99 -0.38
C PRO A 198 -8.25 -6.69 -1.72
N ILE A 199 -7.82 -5.45 -1.96
CA ILE A 199 -7.16 -5.08 -3.22
C ILE A 199 -5.77 -5.72 -3.32
N PHE A 200 -4.93 -5.56 -2.29
CA PHE A 200 -3.59 -6.15 -2.29
C PHE A 200 -3.65 -7.66 -2.46
N PHE A 201 -4.58 -8.33 -1.77
CA PHE A 201 -4.74 -9.77 -1.92
C PHE A 201 -5.24 -10.16 -3.31
N ALA A 202 -6.24 -9.47 -3.86
CA ALA A 202 -6.74 -9.74 -5.22
C ALA A 202 -5.64 -9.56 -6.27
N VAL A 203 -4.83 -8.51 -6.14
CA VAL A 203 -3.66 -8.29 -7.02
C VAL A 203 -2.65 -9.42 -6.86
N CYS A 204 -2.27 -9.79 -5.65
CA CYS A 204 -1.31 -10.87 -5.38
C CYS A 204 -1.83 -12.22 -5.90
N HIS A 205 -3.10 -12.55 -5.64
CA HIS A 205 -3.73 -13.79 -6.07
C HIS A 205 -3.70 -13.97 -7.60
N ARG A 206 -3.83 -12.86 -8.34
CA ARG A 206 -3.73 -12.88 -9.79
C ARG A 206 -2.28 -12.86 -10.28
N MET A 207 -1.47 -11.95 -9.75
CA MET A 207 -0.19 -11.56 -10.35
C MET A 207 1.00 -12.38 -9.86
N VAL A 208 1.03 -12.84 -8.60
CA VAL A 208 2.16 -13.63 -8.10
C VAL A 208 2.30 -14.96 -8.85
N PRO A 209 1.23 -15.79 -8.99
CA PRO A 209 1.30 -16.98 -9.83
C PRO A 209 1.56 -16.69 -11.31
N PHE A 210 0.98 -15.61 -11.86
CA PHE A 210 1.20 -15.20 -13.24
C PHE A 210 2.67 -14.87 -13.53
N PHE A 211 3.31 -14.10 -12.65
CA PHE A 211 4.72 -13.74 -12.81
C PHE A 211 5.67 -14.91 -12.59
N SER A 212 5.22 -15.95 -11.91
CA SER A 212 6.00 -17.17 -11.70
C SER A 212 6.02 -18.10 -12.92
N GLN A 213 4.95 -18.12 -13.72
CA GLN A 213 4.84 -19.03 -14.87
C GLN A 213 5.90 -18.78 -15.96
N GLY A 214 6.23 -17.51 -16.26
CA GLY A 214 7.19 -17.19 -17.33
C GLY A 214 8.60 -17.70 -17.02
N PRO A 215 9.23 -17.33 -15.91
CA PRO A 215 10.61 -17.66 -15.62
C PRO A 215 10.83 -19.06 -15.02
N LEU A 216 9.79 -19.72 -14.51
CA LEU A 216 9.90 -21.01 -13.81
C LEU A 216 9.31 -22.15 -14.67
N VAL A 217 10.17 -22.91 -15.31
CA VAL A 217 9.75 -24.09 -16.09
C VAL A 217 9.01 -25.09 -15.21
N GLY A 218 7.82 -25.53 -15.65
CA GLY A 218 6.97 -26.47 -14.93
C GLY A 218 6.19 -25.89 -13.75
N TYR A 219 6.20 -24.57 -13.55
CA TYR A 219 5.39 -23.95 -12.52
C TYR A 219 3.90 -23.96 -12.90
N VAL A 220 3.07 -24.57 -12.04
CA VAL A 220 1.61 -24.57 -12.17
C VAL A 220 1.01 -23.48 -11.29
N ALA A 221 0.33 -22.52 -11.91
CA ALA A 221 -0.30 -21.40 -11.20
C ALA A 221 -1.51 -21.88 -10.40
N TRP A 222 -1.36 -22.00 -9.09
CA TRP A 222 -2.45 -22.32 -8.17
C TRP A 222 -3.13 -21.04 -7.70
N ARG A 223 -4.33 -20.77 -8.22
CA ARG A 223 -5.12 -19.56 -7.88
C ARG A 223 -6.64 -19.83 -7.98
N PRO A 224 -7.18 -20.75 -7.18
CA PRO A 224 -8.60 -21.07 -7.24
C PRO A 224 -9.44 -19.89 -6.73
N LEU A 225 -10.53 -19.60 -7.45
CA LEU A 225 -11.38 -18.43 -7.17
C LEU A 225 -11.95 -18.44 -5.75
N TRP A 226 -12.25 -19.62 -5.19
CA TRP A 226 -12.78 -19.75 -3.85
C TRP A 226 -11.83 -19.17 -2.78
N VAL A 227 -10.51 -19.26 -2.99
CA VAL A 227 -9.52 -18.64 -2.07
C VAL A 227 -9.64 -17.13 -2.07
N LEU A 228 -9.77 -16.51 -3.24
CA LEU A 228 -10.01 -15.07 -3.36
C LEU A 228 -11.27 -14.67 -2.59
N ILE A 229 -12.38 -15.37 -2.86
CA ILE A 229 -13.67 -15.07 -2.22
C ILE A 229 -13.58 -15.27 -0.71
N ALA A 230 -13.00 -16.37 -0.23
CA ALA A 230 -12.86 -16.66 1.19
C ALA A 230 -12.04 -15.59 1.93
N VAL A 231 -10.85 -15.23 1.41
CA VAL A 231 -10.01 -14.21 2.06
C VAL A 231 -10.70 -12.84 2.09
N VAL A 232 -11.36 -12.44 1.00
CA VAL A 232 -12.10 -11.17 0.94
C VAL A 232 -13.29 -11.17 1.90
N THR A 233 -14.08 -12.25 1.93
CA THR A 233 -15.22 -12.39 2.85
C THR A 233 -14.77 -12.35 4.31
N LEU A 234 -13.71 -13.08 4.66
CA LEU A 234 -13.15 -13.06 6.02
C LEU A 234 -12.58 -11.68 6.39
N SER A 235 -11.99 -10.96 5.44
CA SER A 235 -11.53 -9.60 5.67
C SER A 235 -12.69 -8.64 5.99
N TYR A 236 -13.80 -8.73 5.27
CA TYR A 236 -15.02 -7.97 5.60
C TYR A 236 -15.68 -8.44 6.91
N ALA A 237 -15.71 -9.74 7.18
CA ALA A 237 -16.19 -10.26 8.47
C ALA A 237 -15.38 -9.68 9.64
N ARG A 238 -14.04 -9.63 9.48
CA ARG A 238 -13.16 -9.01 10.46
C ARG A 238 -13.49 -7.53 10.68
N LEU A 239 -13.72 -6.77 9.61
CA LEU A 239 -14.14 -5.37 9.70
C LEU A 239 -15.43 -5.23 10.51
N LEU A 240 -16.44 -6.01 10.17
CA LEU A 240 -17.77 -5.92 10.81
C LEU A 240 -17.72 -6.37 12.28
N LEU A 241 -17.11 -7.51 12.58
CA LEU A 241 -16.99 -8.02 13.96
C LEU A 241 -16.15 -7.09 14.85
N GLY A 242 -15.03 -6.58 14.31
CA GLY A 242 -14.19 -5.64 15.04
C GLY A 242 -14.88 -4.27 15.28
N THR A 243 -15.78 -3.86 14.38
CA THR A 243 -16.59 -2.64 14.55
C THR A 243 -17.71 -2.85 15.56
N ALA A 244 -18.31 -4.05 15.57
CA ALA A 244 -19.34 -4.44 16.54
C ALA A 244 -18.80 -4.75 17.95
N GLY A 245 -17.46 -4.76 18.14
CA GLY A 245 -16.85 -5.12 19.43
C GLY A 245 -16.88 -6.63 19.74
N ALA A 246 -17.21 -7.46 18.77
CA ALA A 246 -17.28 -8.91 18.92
C ALA A 246 -15.88 -9.58 18.85
N PHE A 247 -14.97 -9.16 19.73
CA PHE A 247 -13.53 -9.48 19.65
C PHE A 247 -13.21 -10.96 19.77
N THR A 248 -13.98 -11.73 20.55
CA THR A 248 -13.79 -13.18 20.67
C THR A 248 -14.06 -13.93 19.37
N LEU A 249 -14.99 -13.43 18.55
CA LEU A 249 -15.29 -13.99 17.23
C LEU A 249 -14.23 -13.67 16.17
N LEU A 250 -13.32 -12.74 16.46
CA LEU A 250 -12.20 -12.45 15.57
C LEU A 250 -11.17 -13.59 15.53
N VAL A 251 -11.01 -14.34 16.62
CA VAL A 251 -10.01 -15.41 16.70
C VAL A 251 -10.17 -16.44 15.59
N PRO A 252 -11.33 -17.08 15.37
CA PRO A 252 -11.50 -18.04 14.28
C PRO A 252 -11.41 -17.38 12.90
N VAL A 253 -11.83 -16.13 12.73
CA VAL A 253 -11.70 -15.38 11.46
C VAL A 253 -10.23 -15.16 11.11
N ASP A 254 -9.42 -14.70 12.06
CA ASP A 254 -8.00 -14.44 11.86
C ASP A 254 -7.19 -15.72 11.68
N ALA A 255 -7.54 -16.78 12.41
CA ALA A 255 -6.95 -18.11 12.21
C ALA A 255 -7.23 -18.64 10.80
N ALA A 256 -8.46 -18.47 10.30
CA ALA A 256 -8.80 -18.85 8.94
C ALA A 256 -8.05 -18.00 7.89
N LEU A 257 -7.93 -16.69 8.10
CA LEU A 257 -7.10 -15.79 7.26
C LEU A 257 -5.64 -16.23 7.28
N PHE A 258 -5.09 -16.56 8.46
CA PHE A 258 -3.73 -17.09 8.59
C PHE A 258 -3.54 -18.36 7.76
N LEU A 259 -4.38 -19.35 7.94
CA LEU A 259 -4.27 -20.64 7.25
C LEU A 259 -4.38 -20.49 5.73
N LEU A 260 -5.33 -19.70 5.23
CA LEU A 260 -5.50 -19.46 3.80
C LEU A 260 -4.32 -18.69 3.19
N THR A 261 -3.83 -17.66 3.86
CA THR A 261 -2.70 -16.86 3.36
C THR A 261 -1.38 -17.63 3.47
N ALA A 262 -1.19 -18.46 4.49
CA ALA A 262 -0.06 -19.38 4.62
C ALA A 262 -0.08 -20.44 3.51
N ALA A 263 -1.25 -21.03 3.22
CA ALA A 263 -1.40 -21.96 2.11
C ALA A 263 -1.04 -21.30 0.76
N CYS A 264 -1.46 -20.04 0.53
CA CYS A 264 -1.05 -19.27 -0.64
C CYS A 264 0.47 -19.07 -0.68
N ALA A 265 1.08 -18.65 0.43
CA ALA A 265 2.52 -18.44 0.51
C ALA A 265 3.31 -19.71 0.15
N VAL A 266 2.90 -20.85 0.71
CA VAL A 266 3.53 -22.16 0.42
C VAL A 266 3.32 -22.58 -1.04
N ARG A 267 2.08 -22.46 -1.57
CA ARG A 267 1.74 -22.90 -2.93
C ARG A 267 2.34 -22.02 -4.02
N TRP A 268 2.52 -20.74 -3.75
CA TRP A 268 3.06 -19.80 -4.75
C TRP A 268 4.58 -19.73 -4.75
N THR A 269 5.23 -20.01 -3.61
CA THR A 269 6.68 -19.93 -3.49
C THR A 269 7.36 -21.14 -4.17
N SER A 270 8.38 -20.83 -4.96
CA SER A 270 9.28 -21.85 -5.53
C SER A 270 10.73 -21.52 -5.19
N VAL A 271 11.44 -22.49 -4.66
CA VAL A 271 12.88 -22.36 -4.35
C VAL A 271 13.73 -22.06 -5.61
N LYS A 272 13.23 -22.46 -6.78
CA LYS A 272 13.88 -22.15 -8.07
C LYS A 272 13.93 -20.64 -8.37
N ALA A 273 13.09 -19.84 -7.70
CA ALA A 273 13.08 -18.39 -7.86
C ALA A 273 14.21 -17.66 -7.13
N ARG A 274 15.02 -18.33 -6.30
CA ARG A 274 16.12 -17.70 -5.52
C ARG A 274 17.12 -16.95 -6.40
N GLY A 275 17.35 -17.42 -7.64
CA GLY A 275 18.19 -16.75 -8.64
C GLY A 275 17.51 -15.62 -9.40
N ILE A 276 16.22 -15.30 -9.12
CA ILE A 276 15.42 -14.31 -9.86
C ILE A 276 14.91 -13.25 -8.85
N PRO A 277 15.69 -12.18 -8.59
CA PRO A 277 15.37 -11.21 -7.52
C PRO A 277 13.98 -10.60 -7.63
N LEU A 278 13.53 -10.23 -8.85
CA LEU A 278 12.18 -9.69 -9.09
C LEU A 278 11.04 -10.65 -8.71
N LEU A 279 11.28 -11.95 -8.69
CA LEU A 279 10.29 -12.95 -8.30
C LEU A 279 10.42 -13.28 -6.81
N TRP A 280 11.67 -13.41 -6.34
CA TRP A 280 11.92 -13.71 -4.93
C TRP A 280 11.39 -12.62 -3.99
N THR A 281 11.54 -11.34 -4.36
CA THR A 281 11.00 -10.22 -3.58
C THR A 281 9.47 -10.22 -3.49
N LEU A 282 8.77 -10.71 -4.52
CA LEU A 282 7.31 -10.90 -4.45
C LEU A 282 6.93 -11.95 -3.40
N TYR A 283 7.65 -13.07 -3.36
CA TYR A 283 7.39 -14.11 -2.36
C TYR A 283 7.72 -13.66 -0.94
N ALA A 284 8.87 -12.99 -0.76
CA ALA A 284 9.29 -12.48 0.54
C ALA A 284 8.35 -11.38 1.06
N GLY A 285 7.89 -10.48 0.19
CA GLY A 285 6.89 -9.46 0.54
C GLY A 285 5.54 -10.10 0.89
N PHE A 286 5.09 -11.10 0.12
CA PHE A 286 3.84 -11.79 0.40
C PHE A 286 3.89 -12.59 1.70
N ALA A 287 5.03 -13.17 2.07
CA ALA A 287 5.19 -13.95 3.29
C ALA A 287 4.86 -13.17 4.58
N TRP A 288 4.92 -11.85 4.55
CA TRP A 288 4.49 -11.01 5.67
C TRP A 288 2.97 -11.05 5.91
N LEU A 289 2.17 -11.39 4.92
CA LEU A 289 0.72 -11.47 5.12
C LEU A 289 0.33 -12.58 6.10
N PRO A 290 0.74 -13.86 5.94
CA PRO A 290 0.48 -14.86 6.96
C PRO A 290 1.15 -14.54 8.31
N VAL A 291 2.32 -13.90 8.33
CA VAL A 291 2.95 -13.44 9.59
C VAL A 291 2.05 -12.40 10.28
N ALA A 292 1.51 -11.42 9.55
CA ALA A 292 0.59 -10.44 10.09
C ALA A 292 -0.69 -11.09 10.65
N MET A 293 -1.24 -12.07 9.93
CA MET A 293 -2.45 -12.80 10.38
C MET A 293 -2.16 -13.69 11.59
N ALA A 294 -0.99 -14.33 11.68
CA ALA A 294 -0.58 -15.10 12.86
C ALA A 294 -0.47 -14.19 14.10
N LEU A 295 0.20 -13.04 13.97
CA LEU A 295 0.31 -12.04 15.04
C LEU A 295 -1.08 -11.50 15.44
N GLN A 296 -1.96 -11.31 14.47
CA GLN A 296 -3.31 -10.84 14.72
C GLN A 296 -4.15 -11.90 15.46
N THR A 297 -4.07 -13.17 15.04
CA THR A 297 -4.70 -14.29 15.73
C THR A 297 -4.20 -14.40 17.18
N ALA A 298 -2.89 -14.31 17.38
CA ALA A 298 -2.30 -14.37 18.72
C ALA A 298 -2.76 -13.20 19.61
N ARG A 299 -2.84 -11.99 19.04
CA ARG A 299 -3.31 -10.79 19.74
C ARG A 299 -4.78 -10.92 20.17
N ASP A 300 -5.65 -11.37 19.28
CA ASP A 300 -7.09 -11.47 19.54
C ASP A 300 -7.40 -12.69 20.45
N ALA A 301 -6.62 -13.78 20.32
CA ALA A 301 -6.69 -14.91 21.25
C ALA A 301 -6.22 -14.52 22.66
N GLY A 302 -5.13 -13.73 22.77
CA GLY A 302 -4.68 -13.17 24.05
C GLY A 302 -5.79 -12.38 24.73
N PHE A 303 -6.43 -11.47 24.01
CA PHE A 303 -7.56 -10.69 24.52
C PHE A 303 -8.75 -11.58 24.94
N ALA A 304 -9.09 -12.58 24.14
CA ALA A 304 -10.19 -13.51 24.45
C ALA A 304 -9.94 -14.32 25.74
N LEU A 305 -8.67 -14.61 26.04
CA LEU A 305 -8.29 -15.40 27.22
C LEU A 305 -8.05 -14.55 28.48
N THR A 306 -7.51 -13.35 28.33
CA THR A 306 -7.03 -12.56 29.47
C THR A 306 -7.78 -11.23 29.65
N GLY A 307 -8.56 -10.78 28.66
CA GLY A 307 -9.16 -9.46 28.61
C GLY A 307 -8.18 -8.32 28.28
N GLU A 308 -6.89 -8.63 28.05
CA GLU A 308 -5.84 -7.64 27.78
C GLU A 308 -5.29 -7.76 26.37
N TRP A 309 -4.98 -6.62 25.77
CA TRP A 309 -4.40 -6.56 24.44
C TRP A 309 -2.88 -6.75 24.49
N ALA A 310 -2.39 -7.91 24.05
CA ALA A 310 -0.97 -8.16 23.82
C ALA A 310 -0.51 -7.68 22.43
N LEU A 311 0.83 -7.68 22.18
CA LEU A 311 1.46 -7.40 20.89
C LEU A 311 1.18 -6.00 20.30
N GLY A 312 0.55 -5.11 21.01
CA GLY A 312 0.32 -3.72 20.60
C GLY A 312 -0.13 -3.56 19.14
N ARG A 313 0.68 -2.87 18.34
CA ARG A 313 0.46 -2.63 16.91
C ARG A 313 1.31 -3.51 15.99
N ALA A 314 1.97 -4.55 16.51
CA ALA A 314 2.81 -5.46 15.71
C ALA A 314 2.06 -6.06 14.50
N PRO A 315 0.81 -6.58 14.63
CA PRO A 315 0.08 -7.13 13.50
C PRO A 315 -0.16 -6.12 12.36
N ILE A 316 -0.53 -4.89 12.73
CA ILE A 316 -0.81 -3.81 11.75
C ILE A 316 0.46 -3.39 11.02
N HIS A 317 1.63 -3.36 11.69
CA HIS A 317 2.88 -3.00 11.04
C HIS A 317 3.47 -4.18 10.24
N ALA A 318 3.26 -5.42 10.65
CA ALA A 318 3.54 -6.58 9.81
C ALA A 318 2.72 -6.55 8.49
N LEU A 319 1.43 -6.16 8.58
CA LEU A 319 0.56 -5.97 7.43
C LEU A 319 0.99 -4.75 6.58
N GLY A 320 1.12 -3.56 7.21
CA GLY A 320 1.35 -2.29 6.51
C GLY A 320 2.77 -2.15 5.98
N MET A 321 3.79 -2.38 6.82
CA MET A 321 5.20 -2.23 6.41
C MET A 321 5.71 -3.50 5.72
N GLY A 322 5.48 -4.67 6.34
CA GLY A 322 5.98 -5.94 5.82
C GLY A 322 5.29 -6.33 4.52
N PHE A 323 3.98 -6.51 4.54
CA PHE A 323 3.23 -6.96 3.37
C PHE A 323 2.97 -5.82 2.38
N PHE A 324 2.23 -4.76 2.73
CA PHE A 324 1.89 -3.71 1.76
C PHE A 324 3.15 -3.00 1.27
N GLY A 325 4.06 -2.59 2.17
CA GLY A 325 5.32 -1.93 1.81
C GLY A 325 6.25 -2.83 1.00
N GLY A 326 6.40 -4.10 1.39
CA GLY A 326 7.18 -5.09 0.66
C GLY A 326 6.63 -5.35 -0.75
N MET A 327 5.31 -5.57 -0.86
CA MET A 327 4.66 -5.76 -2.16
C MET A 327 4.71 -4.50 -3.03
N LEU A 328 4.66 -3.32 -2.42
CA LEU A 328 4.80 -2.06 -3.15
C LEU A 328 6.17 -2.01 -3.85
N VAL A 329 7.28 -2.20 -3.13
CA VAL A 329 8.62 -2.20 -3.76
C VAL A 329 8.72 -3.26 -4.84
N ALA A 330 8.29 -4.50 -4.56
CA ALA A 330 8.42 -5.63 -5.48
C ALA A 330 7.56 -5.43 -6.75
N MET A 331 6.27 -5.10 -6.60
CA MET A 331 5.33 -4.95 -7.72
C MET A 331 5.61 -3.70 -8.55
N VAL A 332 5.84 -2.55 -7.89
CA VAL A 332 6.09 -1.29 -8.61
C VAL A 332 7.40 -1.38 -9.39
N THR A 333 8.48 -1.94 -8.79
CA THR A 333 9.73 -2.17 -9.52
C THR A 333 9.51 -3.06 -10.74
N ARG A 334 8.77 -4.17 -10.58
CA ARG A 334 8.49 -5.08 -11.70
C ARG A 334 7.67 -4.42 -12.81
N VAL A 335 6.62 -3.68 -12.45
CA VAL A 335 5.79 -2.95 -13.43
C VAL A 335 6.62 -1.87 -14.13
N THR A 336 7.42 -1.13 -13.39
CA THR A 336 8.32 -0.11 -13.94
C THR A 336 9.29 -0.69 -14.96
N MET A 337 9.99 -1.77 -14.62
CA MET A 337 10.91 -2.43 -15.57
C MET A 337 10.14 -2.95 -16.79
N GLY A 338 9.00 -3.61 -16.61
CA GLY A 338 8.19 -4.16 -17.70
C GLY A 338 7.62 -3.11 -18.66
N HIS A 339 7.39 -1.88 -18.19
CA HIS A 339 6.80 -0.80 -19.00
C HIS A 339 7.81 0.26 -19.47
N SER A 340 9.05 0.21 -19.01
CA SER A 340 10.09 1.19 -19.35
C SER A 340 10.93 0.81 -20.59
N GLY A 341 10.72 -0.38 -21.18
CA GLY A 341 11.57 -0.91 -22.26
C GLY A 341 12.96 -1.35 -21.77
N ARG A 342 13.17 -1.43 -20.47
CA ARG A 342 14.43 -1.89 -19.82
C ARG A 342 14.39 -3.39 -19.56
N PRO A 343 15.56 -4.04 -19.37
CA PRO A 343 15.59 -5.44 -18.98
C PRO A 343 14.76 -5.69 -17.70
N LEU A 344 14.00 -6.79 -17.68
CA LEU A 344 13.17 -7.18 -16.54
C LEU A 344 14.08 -7.79 -15.45
N ALA A 345 14.88 -6.94 -14.80
CA ALA A 345 15.85 -7.29 -13.78
C ALA A 345 15.77 -6.34 -12.58
N MET A 346 16.17 -6.82 -11.43
CA MET A 346 16.35 -6.02 -10.22
C MET A 346 17.84 -5.99 -9.89
N ASP A 347 18.41 -4.80 -9.85
CA ASP A 347 19.82 -4.63 -9.49
C ASP A 347 20.06 -4.76 -7.97
N ARG A 348 21.34 -4.88 -7.59
CA ARG A 348 21.73 -5.08 -6.19
C ARG A 348 21.26 -3.92 -5.29
N ALA A 349 21.26 -2.69 -5.78
CA ALA A 349 20.85 -1.53 -4.98
C ALA A 349 19.34 -1.54 -4.72
N THR A 350 18.51 -1.85 -5.72
CA THR A 350 17.07 -2.01 -5.54
C THR A 350 16.75 -3.21 -4.64
N LEU A 351 17.50 -4.30 -4.74
CA LEU A 351 17.37 -5.44 -3.82
C LEU A 351 17.74 -5.04 -2.38
N ALA A 352 18.78 -4.24 -2.19
CA ALA A 352 19.16 -3.70 -0.87
C ALA A 352 18.07 -2.77 -0.30
N CYS A 353 17.42 -1.94 -1.14
CA CYS A 353 16.26 -1.15 -0.72
C CYS A 353 15.10 -2.05 -0.24
N PHE A 354 14.81 -3.13 -0.98
CA PHE A 354 13.80 -4.10 -0.55
C PHE A 354 14.18 -4.73 0.81
N ALA A 355 15.42 -5.21 0.96
CA ALA A 355 15.89 -5.80 2.21
C ALA A 355 15.83 -4.80 3.37
N GLY A 356 16.21 -3.54 3.15
CA GLY A 356 16.10 -2.46 4.13
C GLY A 356 14.67 -2.23 4.59
N ALA A 357 13.70 -2.24 3.66
CA ALA A 357 12.27 -2.11 3.98
C ALA A 357 11.78 -3.31 4.81
N GLN A 358 12.24 -4.55 4.52
CA GLN A 358 11.90 -5.75 5.30
C GLN A 358 12.50 -5.70 6.72
N LEU A 359 13.74 -5.25 6.84
CA LEU A 359 14.38 -5.06 8.15
C LEU A 359 13.71 -3.95 8.96
N ALA A 360 13.28 -2.87 8.31
CA ALA A 360 12.49 -1.82 8.95
C ALA A 360 11.18 -2.38 9.51
N ALA A 361 10.47 -3.20 8.73
CA ALA A 361 9.23 -3.86 9.18
C ALA A 361 9.50 -4.80 10.37
N ALA A 362 10.54 -5.64 10.30
CA ALA A 362 10.91 -6.54 11.38
C ALA A 362 11.27 -5.77 12.66
N SER A 363 12.10 -4.72 12.57
CA SER A 363 12.45 -3.87 13.70
C SER A 363 11.23 -3.20 14.33
N ARG A 364 10.28 -2.74 13.48
CA ARG A 364 9.04 -2.11 13.96
C ARG A 364 8.12 -3.11 14.68
N VAL A 365 8.00 -4.33 14.16
CA VAL A 365 7.24 -5.40 14.79
C VAL A 365 7.86 -5.79 16.13
N LEU A 366 9.18 -6.00 16.15
CA LEU A 366 9.91 -6.34 17.38
C LEU A 366 9.76 -5.27 18.47
N SER A 367 9.68 -3.99 18.11
CA SER A 367 9.49 -2.90 19.07
C SER A 367 8.17 -2.96 19.86
N GLU A 368 7.20 -3.74 19.40
CA GLU A 368 5.92 -3.98 20.12
C GLU A 368 5.93 -5.27 20.97
N ILE A 369 6.98 -6.07 20.85
CA ILE A 369 7.10 -7.37 21.53
C ILE A 369 8.07 -7.26 22.71
N VAL A 370 9.14 -6.49 22.55
CA VAL A 370 10.12 -6.26 23.62
C VAL A 370 9.58 -5.32 24.69
N THR A 371 9.98 -5.51 25.95
CA THR A 371 9.51 -4.73 27.08
C THR A 371 10.49 -3.69 27.60
N ALA A 372 11.79 -3.81 27.24
CA ALA A 372 12.83 -2.89 27.68
C ALA A 372 12.69 -1.52 26.98
N PRO A 373 12.45 -0.39 27.69
CA PRO A 373 12.20 0.91 27.05
C PRO A 373 13.30 1.40 26.13
N ILE A 374 14.55 1.14 26.52
CA ILE A 374 15.71 1.52 25.71
C ILE A 374 15.77 0.74 24.38
N ALA A 375 15.42 -0.56 24.40
CA ALA A 375 15.35 -1.39 23.19
C ALA A 375 14.20 -0.92 22.28
N ILE A 376 13.03 -0.61 22.84
CA ILE A 376 11.89 -0.07 22.10
C ILE A 376 12.31 1.21 21.35
N LYS A 377 12.95 2.16 22.05
CA LYS A 377 13.43 3.41 21.45
C LYS A 377 14.35 3.14 20.25
N TYR A 378 15.38 2.32 20.40
CA TYR A 378 16.32 2.08 19.32
C TYR A 378 15.72 1.25 18.17
N LEU A 379 14.83 0.33 18.45
CA LEU A 379 14.10 -0.42 17.41
C LEU A 379 13.19 0.50 16.59
N LEU A 380 12.48 1.45 17.22
CA LEU A 380 11.65 2.43 16.52
C LEU A 380 12.48 3.38 15.66
N LEU A 381 13.56 3.95 16.21
CA LEU A 381 14.45 4.85 15.47
C LEU A 381 15.19 4.11 14.35
N GLY A 382 15.66 2.89 14.60
CA GLY A 382 16.29 2.03 13.60
C GLY A 382 15.33 1.66 12.47
N SER A 383 14.10 1.29 12.80
CA SER A 383 13.04 1.05 11.82
C SER A 383 12.78 2.26 10.94
N MET A 384 12.66 3.45 11.54
CA MET A 384 12.47 4.71 10.82
C MET A 384 13.65 5.00 9.88
N ALA A 385 14.88 4.88 10.36
CA ALA A 385 16.08 5.15 9.56
C ALA A 385 16.21 4.19 8.38
N LEU A 386 16.00 2.89 8.61
CA LEU A 386 16.00 1.87 7.57
C LEU A 386 14.90 2.11 6.53
N TRP A 387 13.69 2.48 6.97
CA TRP A 387 12.58 2.80 6.08
C TRP A 387 12.89 3.99 5.19
N LEU A 388 13.34 5.11 5.78
CA LEU A 388 13.71 6.30 5.02
C LEU A 388 14.84 6.00 4.03
N LEU A 389 15.92 5.38 4.48
CA LEU A 389 17.04 5.03 3.61
C LEU A 389 16.58 4.15 2.44
N ALA A 390 15.79 3.12 2.71
CA ALA A 390 15.28 2.22 1.69
C ALA A 390 14.41 2.95 0.67
N PHE A 391 13.41 3.71 1.12
CA PHE A 391 12.42 4.30 0.22
C PHE A 391 12.91 5.58 -0.47
N VAL A 392 13.73 6.40 0.18
CA VAL A 392 14.35 7.57 -0.48
C VAL A 392 15.31 7.09 -1.57
N THR A 393 16.14 6.09 -1.28
CA THR A 393 17.05 5.51 -2.29
C THR A 393 16.26 4.84 -3.42
N TRP A 394 15.23 4.05 -3.12
CA TRP A 394 14.39 3.42 -4.12
C TRP A 394 13.67 4.45 -5.01
N THR A 395 13.12 5.50 -4.44
CA THR A 395 12.47 6.61 -5.15
C THR A 395 13.43 7.36 -6.05
N SER A 396 14.62 7.74 -5.56
CA SER A 396 15.62 8.46 -6.35
C SER A 396 16.08 7.66 -7.58
N ARG A 397 16.17 6.34 -7.46
CA ARG A 397 16.58 5.44 -8.55
C ARG A 397 15.48 5.21 -9.58
N ASN A 398 14.23 5.09 -9.16
CA ASN A 398 13.11 4.75 -10.04
C ASN A 398 12.36 5.98 -10.55
N GLY A 399 12.34 7.09 -9.80
CA GLY A 399 11.60 8.30 -10.15
C GLY A 399 11.99 8.88 -11.51
N GLY A 400 13.29 8.91 -11.83
CA GLY A 400 13.81 9.38 -13.11
C GLY A 400 13.31 8.56 -14.32
N ILE A 401 12.93 7.29 -14.12
CA ILE A 401 12.42 6.43 -15.19
C ILE A 401 11.08 6.95 -15.73
N TYR A 402 10.23 7.50 -14.87
CA TYR A 402 8.93 8.03 -15.26
C TYR A 402 9.02 9.38 -16.00
N LEU A 403 10.13 10.08 -15.84
CA LEU A 403 10.42 11.38 -16.46
C LEU A 403 11.18 11.21 -17.80
N ALA A 404 11.66 10.03 -18.11
CA ALA A 404 12.38 9.73 -19.34
C ALA A 404 11.52 8.93 -20.34
N PRO A 405 11.71 9.10 -21.66
CA PRO A 405 11.12 8.22 -22.66
C PRO A 405 11.46 6.75 -22.40
N ARG A 406 10.70 5.83 -23.02
CA ARG A 406 11.02 4.40 -22.96
C ARG A 406 12.39 4.12 -23.59
N ALA A 407 13.14 3.21 -22.98
CA ALA A 407 14.49 2.87 -23.44
C ALA A 407 14.49 2.17 -24.83
N ASP A 408 13.37 1.57 -25.22
CA ASP A 408 13.17 0.88 -26.52
C ASP A 408 12.58 1.79 -27.61
N GLY A 409 12.41 3.10 -27.36
CA GLY A 409 11.87 4.08 -28.31
C GLY A 409 10.37 3.94 -28.62
N ARG A 410 9.65 2.97 -28.02
CA ARG A 410 8.21 2.79 -28.23
C ARG A 410 7.41 3.84 -27.46
N PRO A 411 6.19 4.20 -27.91
CA PRO A 411 5.31 5.04 -27.09
C PRO A 411 5.04 4.37 -25.75
N GLY A 412 5.08 5.19 -24.69
CA GLY A 412 5.08 4.68 -23.32
C GLY A 412 3.76 4.61 -22.66
#